data_a5d8f47a53df7b97ba77ad7c21117581
#
_entry.id   a5d8f47a53df7b97ba77ad7c21117581
#
_cell.length_a   1.000
_cell.length_b   1.000
_cell.length_c   1.000
_cell.angle_alpha   90.00
_cell.angle_beta   90.00
_cell.angle_gamma   90.00
#
_symmetry.space_group_name_H-M   'P 1'
#
loop_
_entity.id
_entity.type
_entity.pdbx_description
1 polymer ?
#
loop_
_entity_poly.entity_id
_entity_poly.type
_entity_poly.pdbx_seq_one_letter_code
_entity_poly.pdbx_strand_id
1 'polypeptide(L)'
;VIRLGTRGSLLARTQSGLVADALARLADEPVELVVIATEGDDTSVPLDAPSRPGAFVSALRDALLAGSVDVVVHSFKDLPSAPAPGLVVAAIPLRAPHADVLVSRAGALADLPAGARVGTSSPRRAAALARFRPDLAVVPIRGNVDTRIGKVRTGEVDAAVLAAAGLHRVGRQDEIAEVIGADVLVPAPAQGALAVECRADSPLRATLAALDDLPTRLAVTAERAVLAGVQAACTTAIGALATWTDGRLELTADLSDHAGVGYARVNRGAHVTGLADADALGAEVARALLSQGTPTLRQAQGSSDGSSLPTGHPLLGPTADSPLIRSYRGVRTRHRAIWMMRQAGRSLPEYRAVR
;
A
#
# COMPACT_ATOMS: atom_id res chain seq x y z
N VAL A 1 14.34 0.30 -29.19
CA VAL A 1 13.23 1.00 -28.49
C VAL A 1 12.89 0.25 -27.21
N ILE A 2 12.98 0.90 -26.07
CA ILE A 2 12.65 0.35 -24.76
C ILE A 2 11.13 0.50 -24.54
N ARG A 3 10.43 -0.59 -24.21
CA ARG A 3 8.98 -0.60 -23.95
C ARG A 3 8.74 -0.47 -22.45
N LEU A 4 8.14 0.67 -22.05
CA LEU A 4 7.83 0.94 -20.66
C LEU A 4 6.31 0.77 -20.43
N GLY A 5 5.93 -0.28 -19.69
CA GLY A 5 4.54 -0.57 -19.36
C GLY A 5 3.99 0.38 -18.30
N THR A 6 2.77 0.88 -18.51
CA THR A 6 2.07 1.78 -17.60
C THR A 6 0.57 1.53 -17.60
N ARG A 7 -0.11 1.97 -16.54
CA ARG A 7 -1.58 1.99 -16.49
C ARG A 7 -2.14 3.17 -17.30
N GLY A 8 -3.43 3.08 -17.66
CA GLY A 8 -4.12 4.10 -18.46
C GLY A 8 -4.41 5.41 -17.73
N SER A 9 -4.37 5.47 -16.38
CA SER A 9 -4.70 6.69 -15.64
C SER A 9 -3.69 7.82 -15.89
N LEU A 10 -4.16 9.08 -15.87
CA LEU A 10 -3.31 10.26 -16.05
C LEU A 10 -2.08 10.21 -15.12
N LEU A 11 -2.30 9.95 -13.82
CA LEU A 11 -1.22 9.88 -12.84
C LEU A 11 -0.19 8.79 -13.20
N ALA A 12 -0.62 7.59 -13.58
CA ALA A 12 0.30 6.51 -13.95
C ALA A 12 1.10 6.86 -15.20
N ARG A 13 0.46 7.41 -16.22
CA ARG A 13 1.15 7.87 -17.45
C ARG A 13 2.15 8.98 -17.16
N THR A 14 1.79 9.96 -16.32
CA THR A 14 2.72 11.03 -15.92
C THR A 14 3.93 10.45 -15.16
N GLN A 15 3.71 9.55 -14.21
CA GLN A 15 4.79 8.89 -13.46
C GLN A 15 5.72 8.11 -14.37
N SER A 16 5.16 7.34 -15.29
CA SER A 16 5.93 6.57 -16.27
C SER A 16 6.65 7.45 -17.26
N GLY A 17 6.04 8.57 -17.68
CA GLY A 17 6.68 9.56 -18.55
C GLY A 17 7.94 10.16 -17.93
N LEU A 18 7.90 10.55 -16.64
CA LEU A 18 9.07 11.05 -15.92
C LEU A 18 10.25 10.05 -15.94
N VAL A 19 9.95 8.77 -15.76
CA VAL A 19 10.97 7.70 -15.80
C VAL A 19 11.41 7.45 -17.24
N ALA A 20 10.49 7.44 -18.21
CA ALA A 20 10.79 7.26 -19.61
C ALA A 20 11.76 8.33 -20.14
N ASP A 21 11.49 9.61 -19.83
CA ASP A 21 12.34 10.73 -20.22
C ASP A 21 13.76 10.63 -19.63
N ALA A 22 13.85 10.20 -18.35
CA ALA A 22 15.14 10.01 -17.71
C ALA A 22 15.89 8.78 -18.28
N LEU A 23 15.19 7.68 -18.51
CA LEU A 23 15.75 6.46 -19.08
C LEU A 23 16.21 6.67 -20.52
N ALA A 24 15.45 7.38 -21.35
CA ALA A 24 15.83 7.66 -22.74
C ALA A 24 17.15 8.42 -22.82
N ARG A 25 17.38 9.37 -21.91
CA ARG A 25 18.66 10.10 -21.83
C ARG A 25 19.83 9.23 -21.39
N LEU A 26 19.59 8.26 -20.49
CA LEU A 26 20.65 7.37 -19.97
C LEU A 26 21.00 6.25 -20.93
N ALA A 27 20.01 5.72 -21.64
CA ALA A 27 20.19 4.61 -22.57
C ALA A 27 20.60 5.05 -23.99
N ASP A 28 20.51 6.35 -24.30
CA ASP A 28 20.60 6.89 -25.65
C ASP A 28 19.71 6.14 -26.65
N GLU A 29 18.50 5.79 -26.18
CA GLU A 29 17.54 4.98 -26.91
C GLU A 29 16.12 5.46 -26.63
N PRO A 30 15.22 5.51 -27.65
CA PRO A 30 13.83 5.89 -27.45
C PRO A 30 13.10 4.96 -26.48
N VAL A 31 12.26 5.54 -25.61
CA VAL A 31 11.38 4.80 -24.69
C VAL A 31 9.93 5.03 -25.10
N GLU A 32 9.20 3.94 -25.34
CA GLU A 32 7.78 3.95 -25.70
C GLU A 32 6.93 3.55 -24.51
N LEU A 33 5.86 4.33 -24.22
CA LEU A 33 4.89 3.99 -23.20
C LEU A 33 3.84 3.01 -23.74
N VAL A 34 3.77 1.81 -23.17
CA VAL A 34 2.79 0.77 -23.48
C VAL A 34 1.72 0.75 -22.40
N VAL A 35 0.49 1.15 -22.77
CA VAL A 35 -0.63 1.15 -21.82
C VAL A 35 -1.17 -0.26 -21.64
N ILE A 36 -1.20 -0.73 -20.40
CA ILE A 36 -1.70 -2.04 -19.99
C ILE A 36 -2.96 -1.86 -19.15
N ALA A 37 -4.06 -2.47 -19.58
CA ALA A 37 -5.31 -2.48 -18.83
C ALA A 37 -5.15 -3.33 -17.55
N THR A 38 -5.61 -2.82 -16.41
CA THR A 38 -5.57 -3.53 -15.13
C THR A 38 -6.97 -3.68 -14.54
N GLU A 39 -7.22 -4.78 -13.80
CA GLU A 39 -8.50 -4.98 -13.09
C GLU A 39 -8.83 -3.82 -12.13
N GLY A 40 -7.82 -3.15 -11.59
CA GLY A 40 -8.00 -2.02 -10.69
C GLY A 40 -8.48 -0.73 -11.37
N ASP A 41 -8.44 -0.67 -12.70
CA ASP A 41 -8.97 0.45 -13.48
C ASP A 41 -10.45 0.26 -13.85
N ASP A 42 -11.04 -0.92 -13.57
CA ASP A 42 -12.44 -1.21 -13.80
C ASP A 42 -13.32 -0.50 -12.75
N THR A 43 -14.04 0.53 -13.20
CA THR A 43 -14.97 1.32 -12.37
C THR A 43 -16.32 0.64 -12.18
N SER A 44 -16.61 -0.47 -12.87
CA SER A 44 -17.87 -1.22 -12.76
C SER A 44 -17.95 -2.07 -11.47
N VAL A 45 -16.81 -2.30 -10.81
CA VAL A 45 -16.75 -3.07 -9.55
C VAL A 45 -17.39 -2.25 -8.42
N PRO A 46 -18.38 -2.80 -7.67
CA PRO A 46 -19.04 -2.11 -6.57
C PRO A 46 -18.07 -1.57 -5.51
N LEU A 47 -18.47 -0.47 -4.84
CA LEU A 47 -17.64 0.23 -3.84
C LEU A 47 -17.30 -0.65 -2.61
N ASP A 48 -18.17 -1.57 -2.27
CA ASP A 48 -18.07 -2.51 -1.15
C ASP A 48 -17.35 -3.82 -1.51
N ALA A 49 -17.10 -4.05 -2.81
CA ALA A 49 -16.33 -5.22 -3.20
C ALA A 49 -14.88 -5.09 -2.70
N PRO A 50 -14.35 -6.13 -2.03
CA PRO A 50 -12.96 -6.12 -1.59
C PRO A 50 -12.05 -6.00 -2.82
N SER A 51 -11.21 -4.94 -2.85
CA SER A 51 -10.17 -4.82 -3.87
C SER A 51 -9.19 -5.98 -3.68
N ARG A 52 -8.94 -6.75 -4.75
CA ARG A 52 -7.94 -7.81 -4.69
C ARG A 52 -6.56 -7.19 -4.45
N PRO A 53 -5.79 -7.69 -3.47
CA PRO A 53 -4.41 -7.27 -3.32
C PRO A 53 -3.65 -7.43 -4.64
N GLY A 54 -2.99 -6.36 -5.09
CA GLY A 54 -2.22 -6.41 -6.35
C GLY A 54 -3.01 -6.18 -7.63
N ALA A 55 -4.31 -5.86 -7.60
CA ALA A 55 -5.13 -5.62 -8.79
C ALA A 55 -4.52 -4.58 -9.77
N PHE A 56 -3.72 -3.65 -9.27
CA PHE A 56 -3.01 -2.65 -10.06
C PHE A 56 -1.60 -3.06 -10.51
N VAL A 57 -1.09 -4.19 -10.02
CA VAL A 57 0.31 -4.60 -10.17
C VAL A 57 0.42 -5.86 -11.04
N SER A 58 -0.51 -6.82 -10.89
CA SER A 58 -0.42 -8.15 -11.51
C SER A 58 -0.27 -8.07 -13.03
N ALA A 59 -1.15 -7.35 -13.72
CA ALA A 59 -1.11 -7.26 -15.18
C ALA A 59 0.20 -6.65 -15.73
N LEU A 60 0.78 -5.67 -15.01
CA LEU A 60 2.07 -5.07 -15.37
C LEU A 60 3.22 -6.08 -15.19
N ARG A 61 3.20 -6.85 -14.10
CA ARG A 61 4.20 -7.90 -13.83
C ARG A 61 4.08 -9.06 -14.81
N ASP A 62 2.86 -9.46 -15.16
CA ASP A 62 2.61 -10.48 -16.17
C ASP A 62 3.16 -10.06 -17.53
N ALA A 63 2.99 -8.78 -17.91
CA ALA A 63 3.56 -8.21 -19.13
C ALA A 63 5.10 -8.20 -19.13
N LEU A 64 5.74 -7.90 -17.97
CA LEU A 64 7.19 -8.02 -17.80
C LEU A 64 7.67 -9.46 -17.98
N LEU A 65 7.05 -10.41 -17.30
CA LEU A 65 7.42 -11.83 -17.35
C LEU A 65 7.20 -12.42 -18.75
N ALA A 66 6.15 -11.98 -19.45
CA ALA A 66 5.88 -12.37 -20.84
C ALA A 66 6.83 -11.71 -21.85
N GLY A 67 7.64 -10.72 -21.42
CA GLY A 67 8.53 -9.96 -22.32
C GLY A 67 7.80 -9.03 -23.29
N SER A 68 6.53 -8.71 -23.04
CA SER A 68 5.78 -7.74 -23.85
C SER A 68 6.17 -6.29 -23.54
N VAL A 69 6.73 -6.04 -22.36
CA VAL A 69 7.38 -4.79 -21.96
C VAL A 69 8.70 -5.10 -21.26
N ASP A 70 9.60 -4.13 -21.23
CA ASP A 70 10.96 -4.27 -20.71
C ASP A 70 11.11 -3.71 -19.30
N VAL A 71 10.34 -2.67 -19.00
CA VAL A 71 10.32 -1.93 -17.72
C VAL A 71 8.88 -1.61 -17.35
N VAL A 72 8.55 -1.56 -16.07
CA VAL A 72 7.29 -0.99 -15.56
C VAL A 72 7.55 -0.04 -14.40
N VAL A 73 6.64 0.92 -14.22
CA VAL A 73 6.71 1.90 -13.13
C VAL A 73 5.47 1.80 -12.25
N HIS A 74 5.69 1.71 -10.95
CA HIS A 74 4.64 1.66 -9.95
C HIS A 74 4.75 2.81 -8.95
N SER A 75 3.64 3.28 -8.42
CA SER A 75 3.66 3.95 -7.12
C SER A 75 4.11 2.91 -6.09
N PHE A 76 5.25 3.14 -5.41
CA PHE A 76 5.86 2.06 -4.63
C PHE A 76 5.01 1.58 -3.45
N LYS A 77 4.18 2.45 -2.88
CA LYS A 77 3.23 2.10 -1.82
C LYS A 77 2.18 1.05 -2.22
N ASP A 78 1.94 0.89 -3.54
CA ASP A 78 0.94 -0.04 -4.07
C ASP A 78 1.54 -1.43 -4.36
N LEU A 79 2.88 -1.57 -4.33
CA LEU A 79 3.56 -2.85 -4.49
C LEU A 79 3.43 -3.70 -3.22
N PRO A 80 3.10 -5.00 -3.34
CA PRO A 80 3.14 -5.94 -2.22
C PRO A 80 4.52 -5.94 -1.54
N SER A 81 4.56 -6.25 -0.24
CA SER A 81 5.83 -6.37 0.49
C SER A 81 6.63 -7.59 0.06
N ALA A 82 5.95 -8.67 -0.34
CA ALA A 82 6.61 -9.88 -0.82
C ALA A 82 7.30 -9.68 -2.18
N PRO A 83 8.52 -10.21 -2.36
CA PRO A 83 9.21 -10.21 -3.63
C PRO A 83 8.41 -10.92 -4.72
N ALA A 84 8.56 -10.49 -5.98
CA ALA A 84 7.99 -11.18 -7.14
C ALA A 84 9.08 -12.05 -7.79
N PRO A 85 8.92 -13.38 -7.86
CA PRO A 85 9.90 -14.25 -8.51
C PRO A 85 10.16 -13.81 -9.96
N GLY A 86 11.43 -13.75 -10.34
CA GLY A 86 11.86 -13.34 -11.70
C GLY A 86 11.84 -11.84 -11.97
N LEU A 87 11.40 -11.01 -11.03
CA LEU A 87 11.39 -9.55 -11.13
C LEU A 87 12.25 -8.90 -10.05
N VAL A 88 12.73 -7.69 -10.35
CA VAL A 88 13.50 -6.86 -9.40
C VAL A 88 13.09 -5.39 -9.50
N VAL A 89 13.07 -4.68 -8.38
CA VAL A 89 13.01 -3.21 -8.35
C VAL A 89 14.43 -2.70 -8.63
N ALA A 90 14.71 -2.40 -9.90
CA ALA A 90 16.03 -1.98 -10.37
C ALA A 90 16.39 -0.57 -9.91
N ALA A 91 15.42 0.34 -9.83
CA ALA A 91 15.64 1.70 -9.36
C ALA A 91 14.46 2.24 -8.53
N ILE A 92 14.81 3.13 -7.62
CA ILE A 92 13.86 3.97 -6.87
C ILE A 92 14.33 5.41 -7.04
N PRO A 93 13.77 6.16 -8.01
CA PRO A 93 14.15 7.55 -8.25
C PRO A 93 13.86 8.45 -7.06
N LEU A 94 14.43 9.65 -7.07
CA LEU A 94 14.21 10.70 -6.07
C LEU A 94 12.74 10.81 -5.70
N ARG A 95 12.45 10.75 -4.41
CA ARG A 95 11.10 10.74 -3.83
C ARG A 95 10.39 12.08 -4.03
N ALA A 96 9.17 12.04 -4.52
CA ALA A 96 8.27 13.19 -4.51
C ALA A 96 7.74 13.46 -3.09
N PRO A 97 7.11 14.63 -2.82
CA PRO A 97 6.52 14.94 -1.51
C PRO A 97 5.66 13.79 -0.98
N HIS A 98 5.99 13.31 0.22
CA HIS A 98 5.42 12.10 0.81
C HIS A 98 4.20 12.37 1.70
N ALA A 99 3.94 13.64 2.07
CA ALA A 99 2.85 13.98 2.97
C ALA A 99 1.46 13.59 2.42
N ASP A 100 0.52 13.40 3.33
CA ASP A 100 -0.91 13.46 3.01
C ASP A 100 -1.35 14.93 3.01
N VAL A 101 -2.33 15.26 2.18
CA VAL A 101 -2.87 16.61 2.04
C VAL A 101 -4.37 16.62 2.10
N LEU A 102 -4.92 17.71 2.59
CA LEU A 102 -6.35 17.97 2.56
C LEU A 102 -6.68 18.79 1.30
N VAL A 103 -7.64 18.33 0.54
CA VAL A 103 -8.35 19.11 -0.47
C VAL A 103 -9.70 19.48 0.13
N SER A 104 -9.99 20.77 0.28
CA SER A 104 -11.18 21.24 1.00
C SER A 104 -11.63 22.59 0.45
N ARG A 105 -12.93 22.87 0.56
CA ARG A 105 -13.50 24.19 0.28
C ARG A 105 -13.57 25.09 1.52
N ALA A 106 -13.40 24.50 2.71
CA ALA A 106 -13.54 25.20 3.99
C ALA A 106 -12.21 25.56 4.65
N GLY A 107 -11.07 25.37 3.96
CA GLY A 107 -9.75 25.61 4.53
C GLY A 107 -9.09 24.36 5.14
N ALA A 108 -8.38 24.50 6.24
CA ALA A 108 -7.63 23.44 6.91
C ALA A 108 -8.54 22.44 7.64
N LEU A 109 -7.94 21.33 8.10
CA LEU A 109 -8.64 20.28 8.86
C LEU A 109 -9.32 20.83 10.13
N ALA A 110 -8.70 21.81 10.75
CA ALA A 110 -9.24 22.49 11.93
C ALA A 110 -10.49 23.33 11.63
N ASP A 111 -10.59 23.86 10.42
CA ASP A 111 -11.69 24.75 9.98
C ASP A 111 -12.95 24.00 9.55
N LEU A 112 -12.85 22.66 9.37
CA LEU A 112 -13.98 21.84 8.98
C LEU A 112 -15.05 21.82 10.09
N PRO A 113 -16.35 22.08 9.77
CA PRO A 113 -17.40 22.00 10.76
C PRO A 113 -17.61 20.56 11.28
N ALA A 114 -18.12 20.43 12.50
CA ALA A 114 -18.51 19.11 13.03
C ALA A 114 -19.51 18.43 12.09
N GLY A 115 -19.35 17.13 11.88
CA GLY A 115 -20.14 16.35 10.95
C GLY A 115 -19.73 16.49 9.49
N ALA A 116 -18.71 17.32 9.14
CA ALA A 116 -18.23 17.45 7.75
C ALA A 116 -17.79 16.08 7.20
N ARG A 117 -18.17 15.80 5.94
CA ARG A 117 -17.86 14.54 5.26
C ARG A 117 -16.46 14.60 4.66
N VAL A 118 -15.55 13.81 5.21
CA VAL A 118 -14.16 13.72 4.73
C VAL A 118 -13.96 12.42 3.96
N GLY A 119 -13.68 12.54 2.67
CA GLY A 119 -13.54 11.42 1.75
C GLY A 119 -12.19 10.73 1.86
N THR A 120 -12.19 9.42 2.21
CA THR A 120 -11.03 8.55 2.07
C THR A 120 -11.45 7.08 2.09
N SER A 121 -10.76 6.20 1.34
CA SER A 121 -10.89 4.74 1.46
C SER A 121 -9.65 4.10 2.07
N SER A 122 -8.73 4.90 2.64
CA SER A 122 -7.54 4.42 3.31
C SER A 122 -7.83 4.18 4.79
N PRO A 123 -7.69 2.93 5.30
CA PRO A 123 -7.86 2.65 6.73
C PRO A 123 -6.95 3.50 7.61
N ARG A 124 -5.71 3.72 7.20
CA ARG A 124 -4.74 4.58 7.89
C ARG A 124 -5.24 6.00 8.06
N ARG A 125 -5.76 6.62 6.98
CA ARG A 125 -6.31 7.98 7.02
C ARG A 125 -7.57 8.05 7.86
N ALA A 126 -8.45 7.07 7.70
CA ALA A 126 -9.69 6.98 8.49
C ALA A 126 -9.41 6.89 9.99
N ALA A 127 -8.47 6.02 10.40
CA ALA A 127 -8.08 5.86 11.80
C ALA A 127 -7.44 7.14 12.37
N ALA A 128 -6.60 7.83 11.60
CA ALA A 128 -6.02 9.10 12.03
C ALA A 128 -7.08 10.20 12.20
N LEU A 129 -8.00 10.33 11.23
CA LEU A 129 -9.12 11.29 11.34
C LEU A 129 -10.00 10.98 12.54
N ALA A 130 -10.37 9.72 12.78
CA ALA A 130 -11.16 9.32 13.93
C ALA A 130 -10.48 9.68 15.28
N ARG A 131 -9.16 9.65 15.32
CA ARG A 131 -8.38 10.03 16.51
C ARG A 131 -8.27 11.53 16.71
N PHE A 132 -8.00 12.30 15.66
CA PHE A 132 -7.74 13.74 15.77
C PHE A 132 -9.00 14.60 15.66
N ARG A 133 -9.99 14.17 14.89
CA ARG A 133 -11.27 14.85 14.64
C ARG A 133 -12.40 13.82 14.63
N PRO A 134 -12.72 13.25 15.83
CA PRO A 134 -13.78 12.24 15.97
C PRO A 134 -15.19 12.78 15.65
N ASP A 135 -15.33 14.09 15.56
CA ASP A 135 -16.55 14.80 15.18
C ASP A 135 -16.78 14.81 13.66
N LEU A 136 -15.82 14.40 12.82
CA LEU A 136 -15.98 14.35 11.37
C LEU A 136 -16.59 13.03 10.89
N ALA A 137 -17.34 13.11 9.79
CA ALA A 137 -17.90 11.93 9.14
C ALA A 137 -16.92 11.42 8.05
N VAL A 138 -16.16 10.37 8.34
CA VAL A 138 -15.29 9.75 7.34
C VAL A 138 -16.12 8.90 6.39
N VAL A 139 -16.05 9.20 5.09
CA VAL A 139 -16.81 8.50 4.04
C VAL A 139 -15.89 7.90 2.98
N PRO A 140 -16.18 6.68 2.48
CA PRO A 140 -15.37 6.06 1.45
C PRO A 140 -15.54 6.78 0.11
N ILE A 141 -14.41 7.07 -0.56
CA ILE A 141 -14.41 7.61 -1.92
C ILE A 141 -13.47 6.82 -2.83
N ARG A 142 -13.88 6.59 -4.08
CA ARG A 142 -13.05 5.98 -5.14
C ARG A 142 -12.82 6.96 -6.29
N GLY A 143 -11.97 6.55 -7.21
CA GLY A 143 -11.57 7.28 -8.40
C GLY A 143 -10.12 7.74 -8.32
N ASN A 144 -9.63 8.29 -9.42
CA ASN A 144 -8.32 8.92 -9.53
C ASN A 144 -8.29 10.29 -8.81
N VAL A 145 -7.17 10.99 -8.88
CA VAL A 145 -6.98 12.30 -8.23
C VAL A 145 -8.04 13.28 -8.68
N ASP A 146 -8.25 13.46 -10.00
CA ASP A 146 -9.21 14.42 -10.54
C ASP A 146 -10.66 14.10 -10.13
N THR A 147 -11.04 12.80 -10.15
CA THR A 147 -12.37 12.37 -9.70
C THR A 147 -12.61 12.74 -8.23
N ARG A 148 -11.62 12.53 -7.36
CA ARG A 148 -11.74 12.84 -5.92
C ARG A 148 -11.80 14.35 -5.66
N ILE A 149 -11.00 15.14 -6.38
CA ILE A 149 -11.09 16.60 -6.35
C ILE A 149 -12.47 17.05 -6.84
N GLY A 150 -12.97 16.45 -7.93
CA GLY A 150 -14.31 16.70 -8.46
C GLY A 150 -15.40 16.51 -7.41
N LYS A 151 -15.34 15.44 -6.61
CA LYS A 151 -16.29 15.16 -5.51
C LYS A 151 -16.30 16.25 -4.43
N VAL A 152 -15.14 16.85 -4.12
CA VAL A 152 -15.06 18.00 -3.21
C VAL A 152 -15.69 19.24 -3.86
N ARG A 153 -15.37 19.50 -5.13
CA ARG A 153 -15.90 20.67 -5.86
C ARG A 153 -17.42 20.62 -6.01
N THR A 154 -17.98 19.44 -6.26
CA THR A 154 -19.44 19.26 -6.40
C THR A 154 -20.18 19.19 -5.07
N GLY A 155 -19.46 19.10 -3.93
CA GLY A 155 -20.07 18.98 -2.61
C GLY A 155 -20.58 17.57 -2.30
N GLU A 156 -20.17 16.54 -3.06
CA GLU A 156 -20.43 15.14 -2.68
C GLU A 156 -19.72 14.80 -1.37
N VAL A 157 -18.54 15.37 -1.13
CA VAL A 157 -17.84 15.42 0.16
C VAL A 157 -17.37 16.84 0.46
N ASP A 158 -17.18 17.20 1.71
CA ASP A 158 -16.76 18.53 2.12
C ASP A 158 -15.23 18.70 2.00
N ALA A 159 -14.51 17.60 2.19
CA ALA A 159 -13.06 17.51 2.00
C ALA A 159 -12.64 16.11 1.56
N ALA A 160 -11.40 15.96 1.07
CA ALA A 160 -10.79 14.66 0.77
C ALA A 160 -9.31 14.65 1.17
N VAL A 161 -8.84 13.51 1.73
CA VAL A 161 -7.42 13.33 2.04
C VAL A 161 -6.75 12.58 0.89
N LEU A 162 -5.75 13.20 0.28
CA LEU A 162 -4.99 12.71 -0.86
C LEU A 162 -3.48 12.65 -0.56
N ALA A 163 -2.69 12.04 -1.43
CA ALA A 163 -1.23 12.08 -1.33
C ALA A 163 -0.68 13.26 -2.13
N ALA A 164 0.16 14.09 -1.51
CA ALA A 164 0.77 15.27 -2.16
C ALA A 164 1.44 14.91 -3.49
N ALA A 165 2.22 13.82 -3.53
CA ALA A 165 2.88 13.36 -4.74
C ALA A 165 1.95 13.16 -5.93
N GLY A 166 0.70 12.72 -5.67
CA GLY A 166 -0.29 12.55 -6.73
C GLY A 166 -0.71 13.90 -7.34
N LEU A 167 -1.00 14.89 -6.49
CA LEU A 167 -1.41 16.22 -6.93
C LEU A 167 -0.27 16.94 -7.67
N HIS A 168 0.95 16.89 -7.11
CA HIS A 168 2.12 17.51 -7.75
C HIS A 168 2.39 16.93 -9.15
N ARG A 169 2.31 15.61 -9.31
CA ARG A 169 2.58 14.95 -10.59
C ARG A 169 1.57 15.28 -11.68
N VAL A 170 0.32 15.55 -11.31
CA VAL A 170 -0.73 15.93 -12.28
C VAL A 170 -0.99 17.44 -12.32
N GLY A 171 -0.13 18.27 -11.71
CA GLY A 171 -0.24 19.72 -11.73
C GLY A 171 -1.47 20.27 -10.98
N ARG A 172 -1.85 19.61 -9.87
CA ARG A 172 -3.01 19.98 -9.04
C ARG A 172 -2.61 20.43 -7.63
N GLN A 173 -1.39 20.91 -7.44
CA GLN A 173 -0.90 21.38 -6.13
C GLN A 173 -1.69 22.56 -5.59
N ASP A 174 -2.29 23.38 -6.46
CA ASP A 174 -3.13 24.53 -6.08
C ASP A 174 -4.45 24.12 -5.40
N GLU A 175 -4.84 22.84 -5.50
CA GLU A 175 -6.01 22.28 -4.81
C GLU A 175 -5.72 21.92 -3.34
N ILE A 176 -4.47 22.03 -2.89
CA ILE A 176 -4.06 21.68 -1.54
C ILE A 176 -4.46 22.81 -0.60
N ALA A 177 -5.45 22.54 0.27
CA ALA A 177 -5.84 23.47 1.33
C ALA A 177 -4.88 23.36 2.54
N GLU A 178 -4.36 22.16 2.83
CA GLU A 178 -3.44 21.91 3.94
C GLU A 178 -2.53 20.73 3.64
N VAL A 179 -1.27 20.83 4.06
CA VAL A 179 -0.33 19.70 4.17
C VAL A 179 -0.43 19.13 5.57
N ILE A 180 -0.94 17.90 5.69
CA ILE A 180 -1.13 17.25 7.00
C ILE A 180 0.22 16.77 7.53
N GLY A 181 0.59 17.25 8.71
CA GLY A 181 1.84 16.88 9.36
C GLY A 181 1.92 15.40 9.76
N ALA A 182 3.13 14.85 9.82
CA ALA A 182 3.35 13.47 10.22
C ALA A 182 3.05 13.20 11.71
N ASP A 183 2.95 14.26 12.53
CA ASP A 183 2.46 14.21 13.90
C ASP A 183 0.97 13.79 13.96
N VAL A 184 0.17 14.26 13.00
CA VAL A 184 -1.25 13.93 12.83
C VAL A 184 -1.41 12.62 12.05
N LEU A 185 -0.73 12.49 10.92
CA LEU A 185 -0.94 11.40 9.98
C LEU A 185 0.40 10.97 9.35
N VAL A 186 1.01 9.91 9.89
CA VAL A 186 2.20 9.31 9.28
C VAL A 186 1.86 8.76 7.90
N PRO A 187 2.61 9.12 6.83
CA PRO A 187 2.35 8.66 5.47
C PRO A 187 2.34 7.14 5.32
N ALA A 188 1.72 6.65 4.25
CA ALA A 188 1.84 5.23 3.91
C ALA A 188 3.30 4.86 3.59
N PRO A 189 3.76 3.64 3.96
CA PRO A 189 5.11 3.19 3.60
C PRO A 189 5.39 3.37 2.11
N ALA A 190 6.51 4.00 1.76
CA ALA A 190 6.93 4.36 0.41
C ALA A 190 6.00 5.35 -0.34
N GLN A 191 5.13 6.09 0.35
CA GLN A 191 4.34 7.14 -0.28
C GLN A 191 5.24 8.21 -0.91
N GLY A 192 4.95 8.60 -2.15
CA GLY A 192 5.76 9.56 -2.91
C GLY A 192 6.87 8.90 -3.76
N ALA A 193 7.37 7.72 -3.39
CA ALA A 193 8.38 7.00 -4.17
C ALA A 193 7.77 6.26 -5.37
N LEU A 194 8.57 6.12 -6.42
CA LEU A 194 8.32 5.24 -7.57
C LEU A 194 9.19 4.00 -7.46
N ALA A 195 8.69 2.87 -7.93
CA ALA A 195 9.47 1.65 -8.13
C ALA A 195 9.56 1.38 -9.63
N VAL A 196 10.78 1.31 -10.13
CA VAL A 196 11.09 0.91 -11.51
C VAL A 196 11.44 -0.57 -11.49
N GLU A 197 10.55 -1.40 -12.03
CA GLU A 197 10.67 -2.87 -11.98
C GLU A 197 11.00 -3.42 -13.39
N CYS A 198 11.91 -4.39 -13.45
CA CYS A 198 12.25 -5.13 -14.66
C CYS A 198 12.46 -6.61 -14.34
N ARG A 199 12.66 -7.44 -15.36
CA ARG A 199 13.07 -8.83 -15.15
C ARG A 199 14.45 -8.90 -14.49
N ALA A 200 14.66 -9.91 -13.67
CA ALA A 200 15.92 -10.13 -12.95
C ALA A 200 17.12 -10.34 -13.89
N ASP A 201 16.89 -10.90 -15.08
CA ASP A 201 17.86 -11.14 -16.15
C ASP A 201 17.93 -10.02 -17.20
N SER A 202 17.21 -8.90 -17.00
CA SER A 202 17.14 -7.81 -17.95
C SER A 202 18.51 -7.16 -18.18
N PRO A 203 18.94 -6.96 -19.44
CA PRO A 203 20.17 -6.22 -19.75
C PRO A 203 20.09 -4.74 -19.35
N LEU A 204 18.89 -4.21 -19.16
CA LEU A 204 18.66 -2.81 -18.75
C LEU A 204 18.95 -2.54 -17.26
N ARG A 205 19.19 -3.57 -16.42
CA ARG A 205 19.39 -3.40 -14.98
C ARG A 205 20.45 -2.38 -14.61
N ALA A 206 21.60 -2.41 -15.29
CA ALA A 206 22.69 -1.48 -15.03
C ALA A 206 22.32 -0.04 -15.39
N THR A 207 21.65 0.16 -16.53
CA THR A 207 21.16 1.46 -16.96
C THR A 207 20.05 1.99 -16.01
N LEU A 208 19.12 1.12 -15.63
CA LEU A 208 18.06 1.49 -14.68
C LEU A 208 18.62 1.86 -13.31
N ALA A 209 19.68 1.18 -12.83
CA ALA A 209 20.31 1.49 -11.56
C ALA A 209 20.87 2.93 -11.49
N ALA A 210 21.17 3.56 -12.61
CA ALA A 210 21.57 4.97 -12.65
C ALA A 210 20.43 5.95 -12.33
N LEU A 211 19.18 5.49 -12.33
CA LEU A 211 18.02 6.28 -11.88
C LEU A 211 17.81 6.23 -10.36
N ASP A 212 18.59 5.41 -9.66
CA ASP A 212 18.39 5.15 -8.25
C ASP A 212 18.85 6.31 -7.37
N ASP A 213 18.02 6.68 -6.38
CA ASP A 213 18.36 7.66 -5.36
C ASP A 213 18.60 6.93 -4.03
N LEU A 214 19.86 6.84 -3.60
CA LEU A 214 20.24 6.07 -2.42
C LEU A 214 19.53 6.52 -1.14
N PRO A 215 19.41 7.84 -0.82
CA PRO A 215 18.63 8.30 0.32
C PRO A 215 17.18 7.81 0.30
N THR A 216 16.51 7.94 -0.85
CA THR A 216 15.15 7.43 -1.03
C THR A 216 15.10 5.92 -0.86
N ARG A 217 16.04 5.17 -1.47
CA ARG A 217 16.08 3.70 -1.36
C ARG A 217 16.25 3.25 0.09
N LEU A 218 17.15 3.85 0.84
CA LEU A 218 17.34 3.54 2.26
C LEU A 218 16.07 3.81 3.07
N ALA A 219 15.47 4.99 2.88
CA ALA A 219 14.24 5.39 3.58
C ALA A 219 13.09 4.41 3.31
N VAL A 220 12.79 4.13 2.04
CA VAL A 220 11.67 3.25 1.70
C VAL A 220 11.95 1.79 2.04
N THR A 221 13.22 1.35 2.11
CA THR A 221 13.59 0.01 2.60
C THR A 221 13.17 -0.13 4.06
N ALA A 222 13.53 0.83 4.93
CA ALA A 222 13.14 0.83 6.33
C ALA A 222 11.60 0.87 6.50
N GLU A 223 10.91 1.74 5.77
CA GLU A 223 9.45 1.85 5.81
C GLU A 223 8.76 0.55 5.40
N ARG A 224 9.23 -0.10 4.34
CA ARG A 224 8.66 -1.36 3.84
C ARG A 224 9.00 -2.55 4.74
N ALA A 225 10.14 -2.52 5.43
CA ALA A 225 10.46 -3.51 6.46
C ALA A 225 9.48 -3.44 7.65
N VAL A 226 9.01 -2.21 8.03
CA VAL A 226 7.92 -2.08 9.01
C VAL A 226 6.66 -2.78 8.50
N LEU A 227 6.25 -2.50 7.24
CA LEU A 227 5.06 -3.12 6.63
C LEU A 227 5.14 -4.65 6.61
N ALA A 228 6.31 -5.19 6.26
CA ALA A 228 6.55 -6.64 6.24
C ALA A 228 6.54 -7.24 7.66
N GLY A 229 7.19 -6.57 8.62
CA GLY A 229 7.31 -7.05 9.99
C GLY A 229 6.00 -7.10 10.77
N VAL A 230 5.06 -6.18 10.48
CA VAL A 230 3.71 -6.22 11.08
C VAL A 230 2.75 -7.16 10.34
N GLN A 231 3.21 -7.87 9.29
CA GLN A 231 2.39 -8.74 8.44
C GLN A 231 1.11 -8.03 7.96
N ALA A 232 1.26 -6.76 7.59
CA ALA A 232 0.13 -5.91 7.26
C ALA A 232 -0.61 -6.42 6.01
N ALA A 233 -1.90 -6.67 6.16
CA ALA A 233 -2.84 -6.83 5.05
C ALA A 233 -3.20 -5.44 4.48
N CYS A 234 -3.79 -5.38 3.29
CA CYS A 234 -4.25 -4.12 2.67
C CYS A 234 -5.25 -3.32 3.53
N THR A 235 -5.83 -3.96 4.54
CA THR A 235 -6.77 -3.37 5.50
C THR A 235 -6.10 -2.85 6.76
N THR A 236 -4.79 -3.06 6.96
CA THR A 236 -4.09 -2.62 8.17
C THR A 236 -3.84 -1.11 8.13
N ALA A 237 -4.22 -0.42 9.19
CA ALA A 237 -4.00 1.03 9.32
C ALA A 237 -2.56 1.31 9.80
N ILE A 238 -1.60 1.22 8.87
CA ILE A 238 -0.17 1.42 9.13
C ILE A 238 0.37 2.63 8.37
N GLY A 239 1.13 3.48 9.06
CA GLY A 239 1.98 4.53 8.50
C GLY A 239 3.44 4.25 8.81
N ALA A 240 4.34 4.61 7.90
CA ALA A 240 5.78 4.64 8.17
C ALA A 240 6.44 5.70 7.31
N LEU A 241 7.28 6.50 7.93
CA LEU A 241 8.05 7.56 7.28
C LEU A 241 9.48 7.53 7.81
N ALA A 242 10.43 7.32 6.91
CA ALA A 242 11.85 7.45 7.19
C ALA A 242 12.43 8.69 6.51
N THR A 243 13.31 9.39 7.20
CA THR A 243 14.08 10.50 6.68
C THR A 243 15.56 10.20 6.84
N TRP A 244 16.32 10.27 5.76
CA TRP A 244 17.76 10.07 5.78
C TRP A 244 18.48 11.42 5.76
N THR A 245 19.43 11.61 6.67
CA THR A 245 20.28 12.80 6.76
C THR A 245 21.66 12.39 7.25
N ASP A 246 22.68 12.66 6.47
CA ASP A 246 24.10 12.49 6.83
C ASP A 246 24.44 11.11 7.46
N GLY A 247 23.97 10.05 6.81
CA GLY A 247 24.24 8.67 7.26
C GLY A 247 23.30 8.18 8.38
N ARG A 248 22.33 9.00 8.80
CA ARG A 248 21.36 8.65 9.82
C ARG A 248 19.96 8.56 9.25
N LEU A 249 19.25 7.50 9.59
CA LEU A 249 17.84 7.31 9.31
C LEU A 249 17.01 7.54 10.58
N GLU A 250 16.04 8.44 10.48
CA GLU A 250 15.00 8.62 11.50
C GLU A 250 13.71 8.01 10.95
N LEU A 251 13.15 7.03 11.65
CA LEU A 251 11.95 6.29 11.24
C LEU A 251 10.86 6.45 12.27
N THR A 252 9.74 7.04 11.84
CA THR A 252 8.49 7.11 12.61
C THR A 252 7.46 6.18 11.99
N ALA A 253 6.82 5.35 12.80
CA ALA A 253 5.74 4.50 12.32
C ALA A 253 4.57 4.44 13.29
N ASP A 254 3.36 4.34 12.70
CA ASP A 254 2.08 4.24 13.40
C ASP A 254 1.38 2.94 13.02
N LEU A 255 0.75 2.33 14.01
CA LEU A 255 -0.17 1.21 13.83
C LEU A 255 -1.48 1.51 14.57
N SER A 256 -2.60 1.41 13.88
CA SER A 256 -3.93 1.60 14.47
C SER A 256 -4.87 0.45 14.13
N ASP A 257 -5.88 0.22 14.98
CA ASP A 257 -7.07 -0.52 14.57
C ASP A 257 -7.98 0.35 13.67
N HIS A 258 -9.00 -0.25 13.08
CA HIS A 258 -9.91 0.45 12.19
C HIS A 258 -10.71 1.56 12.86
N ALA A 259 -10.95 1.45 14.17
CA ALA A 259 -11.68 2.45 14.95
C ALA A 259 -10.79 3.59 15.44
N GLY A 260 -9.45 3.49 15.28
CA GLY A 260 -8.49 4.45 15.81
C GLY A 260 -8.30 4.43 17.32
N VAL A 261 -8.94 3.49 18.02
CA VAL A 261 -8.89 3.35 19.48
C VAL A 261 -7.62 2.64 19.91
N GLY A 262 -7.29 1.52 19.25
CA GLY A 262 -5.99 0.86 19.41
C GLY A 262 -4.95 1.58 18.58
N TYR A 263 -3.97 2.20 19.23
CA TYR A 263 -2.95 3.00 18.58
C TYR A 263 -1.58 2.79 19.21
N ALA A 264 -0.57 2.65 18.38
CA ALA A 264 0.83 2.64 18.78
C ALA A 264 1.65 3.52 17.82
N ARG A 265 2.59 4.29 18.36
CA ARG A 265 3.57 5.06 17.61
C ARG A 265 4.97 4.77 18.12
N VAL A 266 5.88 4.49 17.21
CA VAL A 266 7.29 4.27 17.50
C VAL A 266 8.12 5.21 16.65
N ASN A 267 9.12 5.83 17.29
CA ASN A 267 10.16 6.61 16.63
C ASN A 267 11.52 6.01 17.00
N ARG A 268 12.37 5.75 16.00
CA ARG A 268 13.73 5.23 16.15
C ARG A 268 14.65 5.85 15.13
N GLY A 269 15.90 6.08 15.53
CA GLY A 269 16.95 6.53 14.63
C GLY A 269 18.18 5.63 14.73
N ALA A 270 18.83 5.39 13.59
CA ALA A 270 20.07 4.63 13.53
C ALA A 270 21.01 5.19 12.46
N HIS A 271 22.31 4.98 12.64
CA HIS A 271 23.27 5.11 11.55
C HIS A 271 23.07 3.96 10.58
N VAL A 272 23.03 4.27 9.28
CA VAL A 272 22.72 3.33 8.22
C VAL A 272 23.79 3.45 7.14
N THR A 273 24.53 2.38 6.91
CA THR A 273 25.58 2.29 5.89
C THR A 273 25.13 1.58 4.64
N GLY A 274 24.00 0.87 4.70
CA GLY A 274 23.45 0.12 3.58
C GLY A 274 22.02 -0.36 3.80
N LEU A 275 21.51 -1.12 2.82
CA LEU A 275 20.13 -1.61 2.84
C LEU A 275 19.84 -2.57 3.99
N ALA A 276 20.85 -3.35 4.42
CA ALA A 276 20.69 -4.28 5.54
C ALA A 276 20.41 -3.55 6.85
N ASP A 277 21.10 -2.41 7.10
CA ASP A 277 20.88 -1.60 8.30
C ASP A 277 19.49 -0.94 8.27
N ALA A 278 19.08 -0.45 7.09
CA ALA A 278 17.76 0.14 6.90
C ALA A 278 16.63 -0.88 7.13
N ASP A 279 16.78 -2.09 6.62
CA ASP A 279 15.84 -3.20 6.83
C ASP A 279 15.79 -3.59 8.31
N ALA A 280 16.94 -3.72 8.97
CA ALA A 280 17.03 -4.04 10.40
C ALA A 280 16.34 -3.00 11.28
N LEU A 281 16.50 -1.70 10.98
CA LEU A 281 15.80 -0.61 11.68
C LEU A 281 14.28 -0.74 11.51
N GLY A 282 13.80 -1.00 10.29
CA GLY A 282 12.38 -1.22 10.02
C GLY A 282 11.82 -2.42 10.77
N ALA A 283 12.55 -3.54 10.80
CA ALA A 283 12.16 -4.74 11.53
C ALA A 283 12.13 -4.52 13.05
N GLU A 284 13.04 -3.71 13.60
CA GLU A 284 13.04 -3.30 15.01
C GLU A 284 11.79 -2.48 15.34
N VAL A 285 11.46 -1.47 14.52
CA VAL A 285 10.28 -0.62 14.69
C VAL A 285 9.00 -1.45 14.60
N ALA A 286 8.92 -2.41 13.68
CA ALA A 286 7.77 -3.32 13.56
C ALA A 286 7.56 -4.12 14.86
N ARG A 287 8.64 -4.72 15.40
CA ARG A 287 8.57 -5.45 16.68
C ARG A 287 8.14 -4.55 17.84
N ALA A 288 8.63 -3.32 17.90
CA ALA A 288 8.27 -2.35 18.93
C ALA A 288 6.79 -1.96 18.82
N LEU A 289 6.26 -1.72 17.61
CA LEU A 289 4.83 -1.44 17.39
C LEU A 289 3.94 -2.60 17.88
N LEU A 290 4.33 -3.84 17.55
CA LEU A 290 3.60 -5.03 17.96
C LEU A 290 3.62 -5.24 19.48
N SER A 291 4.73 -4.90 20.14
CA SER A 291 4.85 -5.02 21.61
C SER A 291 4.02 -3.97 22.35
N GLN A 292 3.86 -2.77 21.79
CA GLN A 292 3.05 -1.68 22.35
C GLN A 292 1.57 -1.79 21.98
N GLY A 293 1.25 -2.60 20.98
CA GLY A 293 -0.12 -2.76 20.48
C GLY A 293 -1.07 -3.25 21.56
N THR A 294 -2.27 -2.67 21.59
CA THR A 294 -3.37 -3.11 22.46
C THR A 294 -3.78 -4.55 22.11
N PRO A 295 -4.48 -5.28 23.01
CA PRO A 295 -5.05 -6.59 22.71
C PRO A 295 -5.85 -6.64 21.40
N THR A 296 -6.55 -5.55 21.07
CA THR A 296 -7.32 -5.40 19.83
C THR A 296 -6.42 -5.45 18.58
N LEU A 297 -5.22 -4.82 18.61
CA LEU A 297 -4.25 -4.89 17.52
C LEU A 297 -3.64 -6.29 17.39
N ARG A 298 -3.40 -7.00 18.50
CA ARG A 298 -2.89 -8.37 18.51
C ARG A 298 -3.93 -9.38 18.00
N GLN A 299 -5.23 -9.19 18.28
CA GLN A 299 -6.30 -10.03 17.75
C GLN A 299 -6.50 -9.87 16.24
N ALA A 300 -6.27 -8.67 15.68
CA ALA A 300 -6.34 -8.42 14.25
C ALA A 300 -5.25 -9.15 13.46
N GLN A 301 -4.16 -9.57 14.12
CA GLN A 301 -3.04 -10.31 13.51
C GLN A 301 -3.25 -11.83 13.50
N GLY A 302 -4.37 -12.31 14.02
CA GLY A 302 -4.64 -13.75 14.15
C GLY A 302 -3.68 -14.42 15.14
N SER A 303 -4.18 -14.93 16.23
CA SER A 303 -3.38 -15.81 17.10
C SER A 303 -2.87 -16.98 16.26
N SER A 304 -1.57 -17.05 16.05
CA SER A 304 -0.91 -18.19 15.40
C SER A 304 -0.96 -19.46 16.26
N ASP A 305 -1.45 -19.37 17.50
CA ASP A 305 -1.81 -20.50 18.32
C ASP A 305 -3.31 -20.77 18.17
N GLY A 306 -3.65 -21.76 17.37
CA GLY A 306 -5.03 -22.18 17.04
C GLY A 306 -5.91 -22.57 18.24
N SER A 307 -5.81 -21.91 19.40
CA SER A 307 -6.37 -22.42 20.66
C SER A 307 -7.63 -21.73 21.19
N SER A 308 -8.17 -20.68 20.55
CA SER A 308 -9.47 -20.15 21.03
C SER A 308 -10.30 -19.46 19.93
N LEU A 309 -10.98 -20.28 19.15
CA LEU A 309 -12.14 -19.79 18.41
C LEU A 309 -13.27 -19.45 19.40
N PRO A 310 -14.01 -18.34 19.20
CA PRO A 310 -15.14 -18.00 20.05
C PRO A 310 -16.13 -19.18 20.19
N THR A 311 -16.70 -19.36 21.37
CA THR A 311 -17.74 -20.39 21.60
C THR A 311 -18.88 -20.20 20.58
N GLY A 312 -19.20 -21.23 19.79
CA GLY A 312 -20.19 -21.17 18.72
C GLY A 312 -19.62 -20.85 17.33
N HIS A 313 -18.29 -20.67 17.18
CA HIS A 313 -17.68 -20.48 15.87
C HIS A 313 -17.96 -21.70 14.96
N PRO A 314 -18.34 -21.51 13.66
CA PRO A 314 -18.67 -22.60 12.73
C PRO A 314 -17.60 -23.69 12.62
N LEU A 315 -16.31 -23.35 12.81
CA LEU A 315 -15.21 -24.32 12.83
C LEU A 315 -15.18 -25.23 14.08
N LEU A 316 -16.01 -24.97 15.07
CA LEU A 316 -16.21 -25.82 16.26
C LEU A 316 -17.43 -26.74 16.11
N GLY A 317 -18.20 -26.62 15.02
CA GLY A 317 -19.39 -27.43 14.75
C GLY A 317 -19.09 -28.84 14.23
N PRO A 318 -20.13 -29.58 13.79
CA PRO A 318 -20.05 -30.98 13.33
C PRO A 318 -19.04 -31.23 12.19
N THR A 319 -18.73 -30.21 11.39
CA THR A 319 -17.75 -30.27 10.29
C THR A 319 -16.30 -30.09 10.75
N ALA A 320 -16.08 -29.85 12.05
CA ALA A 320 -14.77 -29.54 12.64
C ALA A 320 -13.70 -30.62 12.40
N ASP A 321 -14.12 -31.86 12.15
CA ASP A 321 -13.26 -33.02 11.91
C ASP A 321 -13.04 -33.35 10.44
N SER A 322 -13.58 -32.56 9.50
CA SER A 322 -13.33 -32.79 8.08
C SER A 322 -11.83 -32.66 7.76
N PRO A 323 -11.29 -33.44 6.78
CA PRO A 323 -9.88 -33.36 6.38
C PRO A 323 -9.46 -31.94 5.98
N LEU A 324 -10.37 -31.16 5.42
CA LEU A 324 -10.12 -29.77 5.01
C LEU A 324 -9.93 -28.87 6.24
N ILE A 325 -10.83 -28.94 7.21
CA ILE A 325 -10.76 -28.13 8.45
C ILE A 325 -9.54 -28.52 9.29
N ARG A 326 -9.24 -29.83 9.37
CA ARG A 326 -8.05 -30.31 10.07
C ARG A 326 -6.75 -29.80 9.43
N SER A 327 -6.67 -29.82 8.09
CA SER A 327 -5.53 -29.28 7.35
C SER A 327 -5.38 -27.77 7.55
N TYR A 328 -6.48 -27.03 7.57
CA TYR A 328 -6.48 -25.59 7.85
C TYR A 328 -5.96 -25.26 9.26
N ARG A 329 -6.21 -26.13 10.23
CA ARG A 329 -5.68 -26.03 11.61
C ARG A 329 -4.25 -26.54 11.76
N GLY A 330 -3.54 -26.84 10.65
CA GLY A 330 -2.18 -27.36 10.69
C GLY A 330 -2.06 -28.84 11.12
N VAL A 331 -3.17 -29.55 11.28
CA VAL A 331 -3.17 -30.96 11.62
C VAL A 331 -2.87 -31.81 10.38
N ARG A 332 -1.80 -32.63 10.40
CA ARG A 332 -1.48 -33.56 9.30
C ARG A 332 -2.62 -34.55 9.14
N THR A 333 -3.20 -34.59 7.94
CA THR A 333 -4.23 -35.56 7.56
C THR A 333 -3.64 -36.67 6.69
N ARG A 334 -4.25 -37.88 6.69
CA ARG A 334 -3.82 -39.00 5.82
C ARG A 334 -4.00 -38.71 4.33
N HIS A 335 -4.86 -37.75 4.00
CA HIS A 335 -5.11 -37.29 2.63
C HIS A 335 -4.70 -35.84 2.49
N ARG A 336 -4.07 -35.48 1.36
CA ARG A 336 -3.78 -34.07 1.05
C ARG A 336 -5.09 -33.36 0.73
N ALA A 337 -5.45 -32.35 1.53
CA ALA A 337 -6.55 -31.46 1.18
C ALA A 337 -6.09 -30.56 0.03
N ILE A 338 -6.68 -30.73 -1.14
CA ILE A 338 -6.44 -29.87 -2.31
C ILE A 338 -7.47 -28.74 -2.26
N TRP A 339 -7.02 -27.52 -2.01
CA TRP A 339 -7.86 -26.33 -2.06
C TRP A 339 -7.94 -25.82 -3.50
N MET A 340 -9.03 -26.11 -4.20
CA MET A 340 -9.34 -25.51 -5.48
C MET A 340 -10.16 -24.22 -5.29
N MET A 341 -9.48 -23.07 -5.19
CA MET A 341 -10.11 -21.78 -4.87
C MET A 341 -11.24 -21.33 -5.82
N ARG A 342 -11.32 -21.86 -7.05
CA ARG A 342 -12.35 -21.49 -8.02
C ARG A 342 -13.66 -22.29 -7.94
N GLN A 343 -13.66 -23.46 -7.36
CA GLN A 343 -14.84 -24.35 -7.33
C GLN A 343 -15.35 -24.72 -5.95
N ALA A 344 -14.55 -24.58 -4.91
CA ALA A 344 -14.90 -24.97 -3.54
C ALA A 344 -16.15 -24.26 -2.98
N GLY A 345 -16.43 -23.06 -3.44
CA GLY A 345 -17.56 -22.24 -2.94
C GLY A 345 -18.95 -22.74 -3.30
N ARG A 346 -19.09 -23.72 -4.21
CA ARG A 346 -20.40 -24.23 -4.65
C ARG A 346 -20.63 -25.73 -4.46
N SER A 347 -19.57 -26.51 -4.22
CA SER A 347 -19.62 -27.97 -4.33
C SER A 347 -19.36 -28.74 -3.03
N LEU A 348 -18.79 -28.14 -2.00
CA LEU A 348 -18.48 -28.85 -0.75
C LEU A 348 -19.52 -28.53 0.32
N PRO A 349 -20.18 -29.56 0.91
CA PRO A 349 -21.16 -29.38 1.99
C PRO A 349 -20.62 -28.57 3.15
N GLU A 350 -19.34 -28.75 3.48
CA GLU A 350 -18.64 -28.05 4.56
C GLU A 350 -18.54 -26.54 4.35
N TYR A 351 -18.39 -26.10 3.09
CA TYR A 351 -18.33 -24.68 2.75
C TYR A 351 -19.71 -24.02 2.85
N ARG A 352 -20.81 -24.77 2.56
CA ARG A 352 -22.18 -24.27 2.71
C ARG A 352 -22.61 -24.14 4.15
N ALA A 353 -22.00 -24.91 5.05
CA ALA A 353 -22.30 -24.85 6.50
C ALA A 353 -21.59 -23.71 7.22
N VAL A 354 -20.59 -23.07 6.59
CA VAL A 354 -19.76 -22.00 7.16
C VAL A 354 -20.17 -20.60 6.66
N ARG A 355 -21.18 -20.53 5.75
CA ARG A 355 -21.67 -19.28 5.19
C ARG A 355 -22.85 -18.72 5.96
#